data_d5e2748e2fed54bebbd386511c6b9bec
#
_entry.id   d5e2748e2fed54bebbd386511c6b9bec
#
_cell.length_a   1.000
_cell.length_b   1.000
_cell.length_c   1.000
_cell.angle_alpha   90.00
_cell.angle_beta   90.00
_cell.angle_gamma   90.00
#
_symmetry.space_group_name_H-M   'P 1'
#
loop_
_entity.id
_entity.type
_entity.pdbx_description
1 polymer ?
#
loop_
_entity_poly.entity_id
_entity_poly.type
_entity_poly.pdbx_seq_one_letter_code
_entity_poly.pdbx_strand_id
1 'polypeptide(L)'
;MYNINRRKFLGYFGCGCCSLVLPSCSTVPITERKQLSIIPESRINRQASAAYENFRKKSKLITKGAQLKEIREIGKKMEVAVSTFFKKQGKKDPTETFGWDYVLVNNDKVVNAWCMPGGKIAVYTGLLKITKNTDALSIVMGHEIAHAVARHSVERMSHAMTINLGTTVADIFLGGAINRTRNTVGQNTGMDIFQLGIMLSLIHISEPTRQEAI
;
A
#
# COMPACT_ATOMS: atom_id res chain seq x y z
N MET A 1 -1.11 -52.47 10.93
CA MET A 1 -2.00 -51.30 11.12
C MET A 1 -1.38 -50.39 12.18
N TYR A 2 -0.78 -49.28 11.79
CA TYR A 2 -0.16 -48.34 12.74
C TYR A 2 -1.27 -47.45 13.33
N ASN A 3 -1.54 -47.60 14.62
CA ASN A 3 -2.49 -46.79 15.35
C ASN A 3 -1.83 -45.44 15.71
N ILE A 4 -2.07 -44.45 14.88
CA ILE A 4 -1.62 -43.07 15.15
C ILE A 4 -2.58 -42.49 16.18
N ASN A 5 -2.11 -42.36 17.43
CA ASN A 5 -2.87 -41.78 18.52
C ASN A 5 -3.08 -40.28 18.26
N ARG A 6 -4.27 -39.73 18.51
CA ARG A 6 -4.65 -38.30 18.28
C ARG A 6 -3.61 -37.31 18.82
N ARG A 7 -2.95 -37.61 19.95
CA ARG A 7 -1.88 -36.80 20.51
C ARG A 7 -0.61 -36.77 19.64
N LYS A 8 -0.24 -37.90 19.02
CA LYS A 8 0.92 -37.96 18.10
C LYS A 8 0.60 -37.26 16.77
N PHE A 9 -0.63 -37.38 16.26
CA PHE A 9 -1.07 -36.66 15.07
C PHE A 9 -1.01 -35.12 15.26
N LEU A 10 -1.48 -34.59 16.38
CA LEU A 10 -1.37 -33.17 16.73
C LEU A 10 0.08 -32.72 16.90
N GLY A 11 0.95 -33.55 17.44
CA GLY A 11 2.39 -33.27 17.57
C GLY A 11 3.11 -33.16 16.22
N TYR A 12 2.81 -34.06 15.28
CA TYR A 12 3.41 -34.04 13.94
C TYR A 12 2.84 -32.93 13.07
N PHE A 13 1.56 -32.61 13.20
CA PHE A 13 0.92 -31.50 12.48
C PHE A 13 1.34 -30.14 13.01
N GLY A 14 1.49 -30.00 14.34
CA GLY A 14 1.98 -28.78 14.99
C GLY A 14 3.43 -28.43 14.59
N CYS A 15 4.31 -29.43 14.52
CA CYS A 15 5.71 -29.23 14.15
C CYS A 15 5.90 -29.00 12.63
N GLY A 16 5.11 -29.65 11.78
CA GLY A 16 5.17 -29.51 10.32
C GLY A 16 4.60 -28.17 9.81
N CYS A 17 3.54 -27.67 10.42
CA CYS A 17 2.96 -26.38 10.04
C CYS A 17 3.82 -25.19 10.46
N CYS A 18 4.55 -25.25 11.56
CA CYS A 18 5.47 -24.18 11.98
C CYS A 18 6.67 -24.01 11.03
N SER A 19 7.05 -25.06 10.32
CA SER A 19 8.18 -25.00 9.36
C SER A 19 7.79 -24.40 8.01
N LEU A 20 6.49 -24.33 7.67
CA LEU A 20 6.00 -23.81 6.39
C LEU A 20 5.56 -22.33 6.44
N VAL A 21 5.45 -21.74 7.62
CA VAL A 21 5.10 -20.34 7.81
C VAL A 21 6.30 -19.59 8.37
N LEU A 22 7.42 -19.57 7.63
CA LEU A 22 8.41 -18.53 7.85
C LEU A 22 7.83 -17.25 7.25
N PRO A 23 7.36 -16.30 8.06
CA PRO A 23 6.96 -15.01 7.53
C PRO A 23 8.17 -14.44 6.83
N SER A 24 8.02 -14.15 5.54
CA SER A 24 9.02 -13.44 4.77
C SER A 24 9.09 -12.01 5.33
N CYS A 25 9.92 -11.81 6.35
CA CYS A 25 10.22 -10.49 6.86
C CYS A 25 11.16 -9.82 5.88
N SER A 26 10.70 -8.77 5.22
CA SER A 26 11.57 -7.88 4.44
C SER A 26 11.99 -6.69 5.29
N THR A 27 13.15 -6.12 4.99
CA THR A 27 13.63 -4.91 5.64
C THR A 27 13.15 -3.69 4.88
N VAL A 28 12.59 -2.70 5.58
CA VAL A 28 12.20 -1.42 5.00
C VAL A 28 13.44 -0.71 4.48
N PRO A 29 13.48 -0.28 3.21
CA PRO A 29 14.70 0.27 2.61
C PRO A 29 15.28 1.50 3.31
N ILE A 30 14.44 2.34 3.92
CA ILE A 30 14.84 3.60 4.55
C ILE A 30 15.13 3.41 6.04
N THR A 31 14.20 2.78 6.77
CA THR A 31 14.23 2.71 8.24
C THR A 31 14.89 1.44 8.78
N GLU A 32 15.27 0.51 7.91
CA GLU A 32 15.83 -0.81 8.23
C GLU A 32 14.95 -1.65 9.18
N ARG A 33 13.73 -1.19 9.44
CA ARG A 33 12.74 -1.91 10.24
C ARG A 33 12.30 -3.19 9.51
N LYS A 34 12.17 -4.27 10.24
CA LYS A 34 11.57 -5.49 9.71
C LYS A 34 10.07 -5.29 9.53
N GLN A 35 9.56 -5.61 8.35
CA GLN A 35 8.13 -5.57 8.04
C GLN A 35 7.66 -6.90 7.47
N LEU A 36 6.39 -7.23 7.71
CA LEU A 36 5.76 -8.41 7.14
C LEU A 36 5.56 -8.20 5.64
N SER A 37 6.14 -9.09 4.82
CA SER A 37 6.02 -9.05 3.36
C SER A 37 5.73 -10.45 2.84
N ILE A 38 4.45 -10.84 2.88
CA ILE A 38 3.99 -12.15 2.42
C ILE A 38 3.80 -12.16 0.90
N ILE A 39 3.47 -11.00 0.33
CA ILE A 39 3.14 -10.87 -1.08
C ILE A 39 4.37 -10.39 -1.84
N PRO A 40 4.78 -11.06 -2.94
CA PRO A 40 5.86 -10.59 -3.80
C PRO A 40 5.58 -9.18 -4.35
N GLU A 41 6.57 -8.30 -4.29
CA GLU A 41 6.47 -6.90 -4.73
C GLU A 41 6.01 -6.79 -6.20
N SER A 42 6.52 -7.66 -7.07
CA SER A 42 6.13 -7.70 -8.48
C SER A 42 4.63 -7.95 -8.68
N ARG A 43 3.99 -8.72 -7.80
CA ARG A 43 2.55 -8.96 -7.84
C ARG A 43 1.78 -7.72 -7.39
N ILE A 44 2.26 -7.05 -6.35
CA ILE A 44 1.66 -5.81 -5.84
C ILE A 44 1.76 -4.70 -6.89
N ASN A 45 2.92 -4.51 -7.50
CA ASN A 45 3.14 -3.51 -8.54
C ASN A 45 2.23 -3.74 -9.76
N ARG A 46 2.01 -5.00 -10.16
CA ARG A 46 1.06 -5.32 -11.26
C ARG A 46 -0.38 -4.98 -10.90
N GLN A 47 -0.82 -5.33 -9.69
CA GLN A 47 -2.16 -5.02 -9.21
C GLN A 47 -2.36 -3.50 -9.07
N ALA A 48 -1.37 -2.80 -8.54
CA ALA A 48 -1.38 -1.34 -8.45
C ALA A 48 -1.47 -0.69 -9.83
N SER A 49 -0.70 -1.17 -10.80
CA SER A 49 -0.75 -0.65 -12.17
C SER A 49 -2.13 -0.88 -12.82
N ALA A 50 -2.73 -2.05 -12.64
CA ALA A 50 -4.07 -2.34 -13.16
C ALA A 50 -5.14 -1.43 -12.51
N ALA A 51 -5.07 -1.24 -11.19
CA ALA A 51 -5.97 -0.36 -10.45
C ALA A 51 -5.79 1.11 -10.88
N TYR A 52 -4.55 1.54 -11.10
CA TYR A 52 -4.23 2.87 -11.60
C TYR A 52 -4.80 3.12 -12.99
N GLU A 53 -4.68 2.18 -13.91
CA GLU A 53 -5.26 2.32 -15.25
C GLU A 53 -6.80 2.39 -15.19
N ASN A 54 -7.44 1.60 -14.34
CA ASN A 54 -8.87 1.69 -14.11
C ASN A 54 -9.28 3.05 -13.51
N PHE A 55 -8.48 3.56 -12.57
CA PHE A 55 -8.67 4.89 -12.00
C PHE A 55 -8.54 5.98 -13.05
N ARG A 56 -7.53 5.93 -13.91
CA ARG A 56 -7.33 6.89 -15.01
C ARG A 56 -8.52 6.94 -15.96
N LYS A 57 -9.08 5.77 -16.30
CA LYS A 57 -10.24 5.68 -17.21
C LYS A 57 -11.51 6.29 -16.62
N LYS A 58 -11.66 6.21 -15.29
CA LYS A 58 -12.86 6.70 -14.58
C LYS A 58 -12.74 8.15 -14.13
N SER A 59 -11.54 8.70 -14.08
CA SER A 59 -11.28 10.03 -13.54
C SER A 59 -11.22 11.09 -14.64
N LYS A 60 -11.66 12.30 -14.32
CA LYS A 60 -11.45 13.47 -15.17
C LYS A 60 -10.02 13.95 -15.01
N LEU A 61 -9.16 13.67 -15.97
CA LEU A 61 -7.75 14.04 -15.92
C LEU A 61 -7.48 15.34 -16.69
N ILE A 62 -6.61 16.18 -16.14
CA ILE A 62 -6.02 17.31 -16.85
C ILE A 62 -4.78 16.77 -17.58
N THR A 63 -4.83 16.76 -18.90
CA THR A 63 -3.79 16.17 -19.76
C THR A 63 -2.72 17.15 -20.21
N LYS A 64 -2.96 18.46 -20.07
CA LYS A 64 -2.06 19.56 -20.49
C LYS A 64 -2.18 20.73 -19.51
N GLY A 65 -1.15 21.57 -19.44
CA GLY A 65 -1.16 22.79 -18.64
C GLY A 65 0.03 22.90 -17.69
N ALA A 66 0.21 24.11 -17.15
CA ALA A 66 1.35 24.45 -16.28
C ALA A 66 1.38 23.62 -14.99
N GLN A 67 0.22 23.40 -14.37
CA GLN A 67 0.12 22.63 -13.13
C GLN A 67 0.57 21.17 -13.30
N LEU A 68 0.14 20.50 -14.39
CA LEU A 68 0.58 19.14 -14.66
C LEU A 68 2.08 19.08 -14.97
N LYS A 69 2.60 20.09 -15.68
CA LYS A 69 4.04 20.21 -15.95
C LYS A 69 4.82 20.36 -14.65
N GLU A 70 4.39 21.22 -13.75
CA GLU A 70 4.98 21.42 -12.43
C GLU A 70 5.02 20.12 -11.61
N ILE A 71 3.89 19.39 -11.52
CA ILE A 71 3.81 18.09 -10.83
C ILE A 71 4.83 17.11 -11.39
N ARG A 72 4.96 17.03 -12.71
CA ARG A 72 5.94 16.14 -13.37
C ARG A 72 7.38 16.55 -13.12
N GLU A 73 7.67 17.85 -13.10
CA GLU A 73 9.00 18.37 -12.76
C GLU A 73 9.39 18.08 -11.31
N ILE A 74 8.46 18.27 -10.37
CA ILE A 74 8.66 17.90 -8.96
C ILE A 74 8.91 16.40 -8.88
N GLY A 75 8.06 15.59 -9.51
CA GLY A 75 8.19 14.14 -9.52
C GLY A 75 9.55 13.68 -10.04
N LYS A 76 10.01 14.22 -11.16
CA LYS A 76 11.34 13.92 -11.72
C LYS A 76 12.48 14.26 -10.77
N LYS A 77 12.41 15.39 -10.08
CA LYS A 77 13.40 15.75 -9.06
C LYS A 77 13.39 14.75 -7.91
N MET A 78 12.21 14.28 -7.48
CA MET A 78 12.07 13.27 -6.43
C MET A 78 12.63 11.91 -6.85
N GLU A 79 12.38 11.45 -8.09
CA GLU A 79 12.96 10.22 -8.63
C GLU A 79 14.50 10.24 -8.51
N VAL A 80 15.11 11.35 -8.98
CA VAL A 80 16.57 11.54 -8.91
C VAL A 80 17.06 11.60 -7.45
N ALA A 81 16.31 12.28 -6.57
CA ALA A 81 16.68 12.41 -5.16
C ALA A 81 16.67 11.04 -4.45
N VAL A 82 15.63 10.22 -4.68
CA VAL A 82 15.52 8.87 -4.11
C VAL A 82 16.67 7.99 -4.60
N SER A 83 16.91 7.94 -5.91
CA SER A 83 17.99 7.14 -6.49
C SER A 83 19.36 7.57 -5.96
N THR A 84 19.60 8.90 -5.89
CA THR A 84 20.84 9.45 -5.35
C THR A 84 21.03 9.11 -3.88
N PHE A 85 19.96 9.15 -3.08
CA PHE A 85 20.00 8.79 -1.67
C PHE A 85 20.47 7.34 -1.48
N PHE A 86 19.87 6.38 -2.17
CA PHE A 86 20.24 4.97 -2.05
C PHE A 86 21.65 4.71 -2.56
N LYS A 87 22.04 5.34 -3.68
CA LYS A 87 23.41 5.25 -4.20
C LYS A 87 24.45 5.75 -3.21
N LYS A 88 24.20 6.89 -2.55
CA LYS A 88 25.10 7.44 -1.51
C LYS A 88 25.20 6.52 -0.28
N GLN A 89 24.14 5.78 0.03
CA GLN A 89 24.12 4.80 1.12
C GLN A 89 24.74 3.45 0.75
N GLY A 90 25.19 3.25 -0.49
CA GLY A 90 25.64 1.95 -0.99
C GLY A 90 24.55 0.87 -0.98
N LYS A 91 23.29 1.28 -1.00
CA LYS A 91 22.12 0.39 -0.96
C LYS A 91 21.49 0.29 -2.35
N LYS A 92 20.84 -0.86 -2.60
CA LYS A 92 20.04 -1.03 -3.82
C LYS A 92 18.84 -0.09 -3.79
N ASP A 93 18.63 0.64 -4.87
CA ASP A 93 17.47 1.51 -5.04
C ASP A 93 16.18 0.65 -5.20
N PRO A 94 15.22 0.74 -4.27
CA PRO A 94 13.98 -0.01 -4.36
C PRO A 94 13.06 0.49 -5.48
N THR A 95 13.35 1.64 -6.07
CA THR A 95 12.54 2.27 -7.11
C THR A 95 13.02 1.98 -8.53
N GLU A 96 14.10 1.20 -8.71
CA GLU A 96 14.62 0.82 -10.05
C GLU A 96 13.56 0.19 -10.96
N THR A 97 12.60 -0.52 -10.37
CA THR A 97 11.52 -1.19 -11.11
C THR A 97 10.23 -0.37 -11.18
N PHE A 98 10.23 0.86 -10.68
CA PHE A 98 9.06 1.72 -10.71
C PHE A 98 8.81 2.26 -12.13
N GLY A 99 7.57 2.13 -12.58
CA GLY A 99 7.11 2.79 -13.80
C GLY A 99 6.45 4.12 -13.44
N TRP A 100 7.25 5.11 -13.06
CA TRP A 100 6.78 6.41 -12.62
C TRP A 100 5.77 7.04 -13.59
N ASP A 101 4.62 7.46 -13.07
CA ASP A 101 3.60 8.19 -13.82
C ASP A 101 2.88 9.19 -12.90
N TYR A 102 2.55 10.35 -13.44
CA TYR A 102 2.00 11.48 -12.71
C TYR A 102 0.75 11.98 -13.41
N VAL A 103 -0.38 11.98 -12.71
CA VAL A 103 -1.64 12.53 -13.22
C VAL A 103 -2.18 13.63 -12.33
N LEU A 104 -2.83 14.60 -12.94
CA LEU A 104 -3.61 15.63 -12.26
C LEU A 104 -5.09 15.36 -12.46
N VAL A 105 -5.79 15.13 -11.36
CA VAL A 105 -7.22 14.85 -11.36
C VAL A 105 -7.99 16.15 -11.21
N ASN A 106 -8.88 16.44 -12.15
CA ASN A 106 -9.75 17.61 -12.11
C ASN A 106 -10.90 17.39 -11.12
N ASN A 107 -10.61 17.60 -9.84
CA ASN A 107 -11.61 17.53 -8.77
C ASN A 107 -11.23 18.47 -7.62
N ASP A 108 -11.81 19.66 -7.63
CA ASP A 108 -11.56 20.71 -6.65
C ASP A 108 -12.11 20.43 -5.25
N LYS A 109 -13.04 19.48 -5.14
CA LYS A 109 -13.64 19.10 -3.85
C LYS A 109 -12.78 18.14 -3.05
N VAL A 110 -11.83 17.49 -3.71
CA VAL A 110 -10.94 16.52 -3.08
C VAL A 110 -9.58 17.17 -2.84
N VAL A 111 -9.21 17.33 -1.58
CA VAL A 111 -7.90 17.80 -1.15
C VAL A 111 -7.04 16.59 -0.85
N ASN A 112 -6.36 16.06 -1.86
CA ASN A 112 -5.59 14.83 -1.70
C ASN A 112 -4.49 14.67 -2.76
N ALA A 113 -3.48 13.88 -2.41
CA ALA A 113 -2.55 13.24 -3.34
C ALA A 113 -2.28 11.82 -2.83
N TRP A 114 -1.80 10.95 -3.68
CA TRP A 114 -1.39 9.60 -3.28
C TRP A 114 -0.35 9.02 -4.24
N CYS A 115 0.43 8.09 -3.74
CA CYS A 115 1.37 7.30 -4.51
C CYS A 115 1.13 5.79 -4.29
N MET A 116 0.76 5.09 -5.36
CA MET A 116 0.64 3.63 -5.33
C MET A 116 2.00 2.94 -5.51
N PRO A 117 2.11 1.68 -5.09
CA PRO A 117 3.28 0.84 -5.41
C PRO A 117 3.62 0.89 -6.90
N GLY A 118 4.91 0.92 -7.21
CA GLY A 118 5.38 1.06 -8.59
C GLY A 118 5.40 2.50 -9.10
N GLY A 119 5.25 3.52 -8.22
CA GLY A 119 5.46 4.93 -8.56
C GLY A 119 4.30 5.57 -9.36
N LYS A 120 3.06 5.16 -9.10
CA LYS A 120 1.87 5.73 -9.74
C LYS A 120 1.27 6.81 -8.85
N ILE A 121 1.37 8.08 -9.28
CA ILE A 121 1.04 9.25 -8.47
C ILE A 121 -0.15 9.99 -9.07
N ALA A 122 -1.10 10.34 -8.20
CA ALA A 122 -2.19 11.24 -8.54
C ALA A 122 -2.23 12.43 -7.57
N VAL A 123 -2.42 13.60 -8.14
CA VAL A 123 -2.64 14.86 -7.41
C VAL A 123 -3.99 15.40 -7.81
N TYR A 124 -4.78 15.89 -6.86
CA TYR A 124 -6.08 16.48 -7.12
C TYR A 124 -5.98 18.01 -7.18
N THR A 125 -6.76 18.63 -8.04
CA THR A 125 -6.78 20.11 -8.16
C THR A 125 -7.16 20.80 -6.86
N GLY A 126 -8.00 20.16 -6.01
CA GLY A 126 -8.32 20.68 -4.69
C GLY A 126 -7.09 20.84 -3.78
N LEU A 127 -6.11 19.96 -3.88
CA LEU A 127 -4.85 20.07 -3.13
C LEU A 127 -4.05 21.30 -3.58
N LEU A 128 -3.99 21.59 -4.89
CA LEU A 128 -3.23 22.72 -5.42
C LEU A 128 -3.74 24.07 -4.89
N LYS A 129 -5.02 24.17 -4.54
CA LYS A 129 -5.59 25.37 -3.92
C LYS A 129 -5.06 25.62 -2.51
N ILE A 130 -4.63 24.56 -1.81
CA ILE A 130 -4.12 24.65 -0.44
C ILE A 130 -2.62 24.80 -0.42
N THR A 131 -1.90 24.04 -1.24
CA THR A 131 -0.43 24.08 -1.28
C THR A 131 0.10 25.41 -1.78
N LYS A 132 -0.62 26.09 -2.68
CA LYS A 132 -0.37 27.46 -3.20
C LYS A 132 1.00 27.71 -3.83
N ASN A 133 2.02 26.91 -3.54
CA ASN A 133 3.37 27.06 -4.08
C ASN A 133 4.04 25.69 -4.29
N THR A 134 5.11 25.70 -5.06
CA THR A 134 5.88 24.51 -5.46
C THR A 134 6.50 23.78 -4.27
N ASP A 135 6.93 24.51 -3.24
CA ASP A 135 7.60 23.90 -2.08
C ASP A 135 6.62 23.08 -1.25
N ALA A 136 5.45 23.66 -0.94
CA ALA A 136 4.40 22.95 -0.21
C ALA A 136 3.90 21.71 -0.99
N LEU A 137 3.73 21.83 -2.31
CA LEU A 137 3.37 20.70 -3.16
C LEU A 137 4.47 19.63 -3.18
N SER A 138 5.74 20.05 -3.20
CA SER A 138 6.88 19.14 -3.15
C SER A 138 6.93 18.36 -1.84
N ILE A 139 6.64 19.00 -0.70
CA ILE A 139 6.59 18.33 0.60
C ILE A 139 5.51 17.23 0.59
N VAL A 140 4.31 17.53 0.12
CA VAL A 140 3.22 16.55 0.05
C VAL A 140 3.58 15.40 -0.89
N MET A 141 4.05 15.69 -2.10
CA MET A 141 4.45 14.65 -3.04
C MET A 141 5.60 13.80 -2.53
N GLY A 142 6.59 14.41 -1.86
CA GLY A 142 7.70 13.70 -1.23
C GLY A 142 7.23 12.74 -0.13
N HIS A 143 6.25 13.17 0.68
CA HIS A 143 5.63 12.34 1.70
C HIS A 143 4.96 11.09 1.09
N GLU A 144 4.17 11.25 0.02
CA GLU A 144 3.50 10.15 -0.66
C GLU A 144 4.49 9.19 -1.32
N ILE A 145 5.54 9.73 -1.95
CA ILE A 145 6.61 8.93 -2.53
C ILE A 145 7.36 8.15 -1.45
N ALA A 146 7.64 8.77 -0.30
CA ALA A 146 8.29 8.09 0.81
C ALA A 146 7.47 6.90 1.33
N HIS A 147 6.14 7.00 1.36
CA HIS A 147 5.26 5.87 1.70
C HIS A 147 5.38 4.70 0.72
N ALA A 148 5.49 4.98 -0.57
CA ALA A 148 5.69 3.95 -1.60
C ALA A 148 7.07 3.31 -1.50
N VAL A 149 8.12 4.10 -1.31
CA VAL A 149 9.51 3.65 -1.13
C VAL A 149 9.67 2.82 0.15
N ALA A 150 9.03 3.22 1.26
CA ALA A 150 9.00 2.47 2.51
C ALA A 150 8.09 1.23 2.47
N ARG A 151 7.41 0.98 1.35
CA ARG A 151 6.54 -0.19 1.13
C ARG A 151 5.40 -0.31 2.14
N HIS A 152 4.88 0.80 2.66
CA HIS A 152 3.81 0.79 3.64
C HIS A 152 2.53 0.09 3.13
N SER A 153 2.23 0.19 1.83
CA SER A 153 1.10 -0.51 1.22
C SER A 153 1.30 -2.03 1.22
N VAL A 154 2.54 -2.51 1.00
CA VAL A 154 2.89 -3.94 1.05
C VAL A 154 2.68 -4.49 2.45
N GLU A 155 3.14 -3.77 3.46
CA GLU A 155 2.99 -4.13 4.86
C GLU A 155 1.50 -4.21 5.26
N ARG A 156 0.72 -3.17 4.95
CA ARG A 156 -0.74 -3.14 5.23
C ARG A 156 -1.49 -4.28 4.55
N MET A 157 -1.19 -4.56 3.29
CA MET A 157 -1.80 -5.68 2.57
C MET A 157 -1.41 -7.03 3.16
N SER A 158 -0.15 -7.21 3.57
CA SER A 158 0.32 -8.42 4.24
C SER A 158 -0.37 -8.63 5.58
N HIS A 159 -0.55 -7.58 6.38
CA HIS A 159 -1.31 -7.63 7.63
C HIS A 159 -2.79 -7.98 7.39
N ALA A 160 -3.44 -7.34 6.42
CA ALA A 160 -4.83 -7.64 6.08
C ALA A 160 -5.01 -9.11 5.64
N MET A 161 -4.04 -9.64 4.89
CA MET A 161 -4.04 -11.04 4.46
C MET A 161 -3.86 -11.99 5.64
N THR A 162 -2.98 -11.66 6.59
CA THR A 162 -2.76 -12.45 7.81
C THR A 162 -4.02 -12.50 8.68
N ILE A 163 -4.71 -11.36 8.85
CA ILE A 163 -5.96 -11.28 9.59
C ILE A 163 -7.04 -12.12 8.91
N ASN A 164 -7.16 -12.03 7.58
CA ASN A 164 -8.14 -12.81 6.82
C ASN A 164 -7.87 -14.32 6.91
N LEU A 165 -6.60 -14.75 6.80
CA LEU A 165 -6.21 -16.15 6.99
C LEU A 165 -6.52 -16.61 8.43
N GLY A 166 -6.16 -15.81 9.41
CA GLY A 166 -6.44 -16.11 10.83
C GLY A 166 -7.93 -16.24 11.12
N THR A 167 -8.75 -15.34 10.58
CA THR A 167 -10.22 -15.42 10.73
C THR A 167 -10.81 -16.62 9.99
N THR A 168 -10.28 -16.97 8.82
CA THR A 168 -10.75 -18.16 8.07
C THR A 168 -10.42 -19.45 8.82
N VAL A 169 -9.20 -19.56 9.36
CA VAL A 169 -8.81 -20.72 10.17
C VAL A 169 -9.67 -20.80 11.44
N ALA A 170 -9.83 -19.68 12.15
CA ALA A 170 -10.70 -19.64 13.34
C ALA A 170 -12.15 -20.02 13.00
N ASP A 171 -12.66 -19.57 11.85
CA ASP A 171 -14.02 -19.88 11.40
C ASP A 171 -14.21 -21.39 11.13
N ILE A 172 -13.22 -22.04 10.53
CA ILE A 172 -13.22 -23.50 10.35
C ILE A 172 -13.27 -24.22 11.70
N PHE A 173 -12.50 -23.77 12.69
CA PHE A 173 -12.49 -24.35 14.02
C PHE A 173 -13.78 -24.07 14.81
N LEU A 174 -14.44 -22.95 14.58
CA LEU A 174 -15.67 -22.53 15.24
C LEU A 174 -16.97 -22.91 14.47
N GLY A 175 -16.84 -23.81 13.47
CA GLY A 175 -17.98 -24.33 12.72
C GLY A 175 -18.71 -23.30 11.86
N GLY A 176 -18.00 -22.31 11.34
CA GLY A 176 -18.55 -21.34 10.38
C GLY A 176 -19.32 -20.17 11.00
N ALA A 177 -19.20 -19.97 12.32
CA ALA A 177 -19.92 -18.90 13.01
C ALA A 177 -19.48 -17.49 12.59
N ILE A 178 -18.18 -17.30 12.31
CA ILE A 178 -17.60 -16.01 11.91
C ILE A 178 -18.01 -15.63 10.49
N ASN A 179 -18.05 -16.62 9.57
CA ASN A 179 -18.40 -16.39 8.17
C ASN A 179 -19.87 -15.98 7.98
N ARG A 180 -20.77 -16.45 8.82
CA ARG A 180 -22.18 -16.01 8.81
C ARG A 180 -22.30 -14.53 9.14
N THR A 181 -21.56 -14.04 10.11
CA THR A 181 -21.56 -12.61 10.50
C THR A 181 -20.88 -11.75 9.43
N ARG A 182 -19.83 -12.27 8.78
CA ARG A 182 -19.09 -11.55 7.73
C ARG A 182 -19.88 -11.43 6.42
N ASN A 183 -20.64 -12.44 6.03
CA ASN A 183 -21.48 -12.40 4.83
C ASN A 183 -22.60 -11.39 4.93
N THR A 184 -23.11 -11.11 6.14
CA THR A 184 -24.10 -10.05 6.37
C THR A 184 -23.49 -8.65 6.31
N VAL A 185 -22.21 -8.48 6.64
CA VAL A 185 -21.51 -7.18 6.60
C VAL A 185 -20.78 -6.96 5.27
N GLY A 186 -20.24 -8.02 4.65
CA GLY A 186 -19.42 -7.93 3.43
C GLY A 186 -20.21 -7.82 2.12
N GLN A 187 -21.46 -8.26 2.08
CA GLN A 187 -22.31 -8.11 0.89
C GLN A 187 -22.71 -6.66 0.58
N ASN A 188 -22.60 -5.77 1.58
CA ASN A 188 -22.95 -4.36 1.39
C ASN A 188 -21.79 -3.47 0.91
N THR A 189 -20.56 -3.94 0.89
CA THR A 189 -19.42 -3.08 0.56
C THR A 189 -18.70 -3.40 -0.74
N GLY A 190 -18.87 -4.59 -1.35
CA GLY A 190 -18.32 -4.90 -2.69
C GLY A 190 -16.84 -4.51 -2.93
N MET A 191 -16.12 -4.15 -1.87
CA MET A 191 -14.75 -3.67 -1.95
C MET A 191 -13.78 -4.84 -1.87
N ASP A 192 -13.01 -4.98 -2.93
CA ASP A 192 -11.86 -5.86 -2.96
C ASP A 192 -10.81 -5.42 -1.89
N ILE A 193 -10.11 -6.35 -1.26
CA ILE A 193 -9.09 -6.09 -0.22
C ILE A 193 -8.06 -5.06 -0.71
N PHE A 194 -7.82 -5.04 -2.02
CA PHE A 194 -6.93 -4.06 -2.65
C PHE A 194 -7.53 -2.65 -2.62
N GLN A 195 -8.83 -2.50 -2.88
CA GLN A 195 -9.53 -1.21 -2.78
C GLN A 195 -9.59 -0.72 -1.33
N LEU A 196 -9.75 -1.63 -0.38
CA LEU A 196 -9.69 -1.32 1.05
C LEU A 196 -8.29 -0.81 1.44
N GLY A 197 -7.23 -1.43 0.95
CA GLY A 197 -5.84 -1.00 1.17
C GLY A 197 -5.55 0.39 0.60
N ILE A 198 -6.09 0.71 -0.57
CA ILE A 198 -5.99 2.04 -1.19
C ILE A 198 -6.82 3.06 -0.37
N MET A 199 -8.04 2.73 0.02
CA MET A 199 -8.88 3.63 0.83
C MET A 199 -8.25 3.92 2.20
N LEU A 200 -7.68 2.94 2.87
CA LEU A 200 -6.95 3.14 4.13
C LEU A 200 -5.70 4.01 3.95
N SER A 201 -5.08 3.99 2.78
CA SER A 201 -4.01 4.93 2.42
C SER A 201 -4.52 6.36 2.27
N LEU A 202 -5.72 6.53 1.72
CA LEU A 202 -6.34 7.83 1.51
C LEU A 202 -6.87 8.48 2.81
N ILE A 203 -7.28 7.68 3.79
CA ILE A 203 -7.81 8.16 5.08
C ILE A 203 -6.69 8.76 5.94
N HIS A 204 -5.44 8.33 5.76
CA HIS A 204 -4.33 8.81 6.60
C HIS A 204 -3.98 10.28 6.38
N ILE A 205 -4.35 10.88 5.26
CA ILE A 205 -4.13 12.31 4.97
C ILE A 205 -5.25 13.18 5.56
N SER A 206 -6.43 12.62 5.81
CA SER A 206 -7.57 13.37 6.32
C SER A 206 -7.66 13.45 7.85
N GLU A 207 -6.85 12.68 8.58
CA GLU A 207 -6.72 12.86 10.04
C GLU A 207 -5.56 13.82 10.33
N PRO A 208 -5.82 15.03 10.84
CA PRO A 208 -4.75 15.85 11.42
C PRO A 208 -4.11 15.03 12.53
N THR A 209 -2.80 14.88 12.46
CA THR A 209 -1.98 14.20 13.46
C THR A 209 -2.34 14.70 14.86
N ARG A 210 -3.09 13.91 15.59
CA ARG A 210 -3.41 14.13 17.01
C ARG A 210 -2.21 13.70 17.87
N GLN A 211 -1.04 14.20 17.51
CA GLN A 211 0.19 14.00 18.27
C GLN A 211 1.01 15.28 18.24
N GLU A 212 0.48 16.32 18.88
CA GLU A 212 1.29 17.35 19.52
C GLU A 212 0.43 18.05 20.58
N ALA A 213 0.29 17.37 21.71
CA ALA A 213 -0.07 18.01 22.97
C ALA A 213 0.46 17.12 24.11
N ILE A 214 1.76 17.14 24.30
CA ILE A 214 2.44 16.99 25.60
C ILE A 214 3.72 17.81 25.54
#